data_f3894d8459b74cafb3e17d843124cd50
#
_entry.id   f3894d8459b74cafb3e17d843124cd50
#
_cell.length_a   1.000
_cell.length_b   1.000
_cell.length_c   1.000
_cell.angle_alpha   90.00
_cell.angle_beta   90.00
_cell.angle_gamma   90.00
#
_symmetry.space_group_name_H-M   'P 1'
#
loop_
_entity.id
_entity.type
_entity.pdbx_description
1 polymer ?
#
loop_
_entity_poly.entity_id
_entity_poly.type
_entity_poly.pdbx_seq_one_letter_code
_entity_poly.pdbx_strand_id
1 'polypeptide(L)'
;MSSVLDFAPQGSAPPPVRDAATVLALRDTPGGPEVFMVRRDSRMGFLGGAHVFPGGAVDAKDCDGALHEGVSGFEAVGDLARIHADPARAKGLLMAAVRELFEESGILLARDAGGAWVDLDQEGPLSARLNAGRAELSARGGDFAALMAADGLRVDVAGLRFFAHWITPEREKKRFDTRFFLARAPERQSARHCEVESSAGEWITPGRAFGRYRAREIELVPPTIACLERLATFASVEDALAGTALAAVPCILPKILIGDEVVILYPGDPDYESGEPRPPAGRPTNRLLMRDGLWHRP
;
A
#
# COMPACT_ATOMS: atom_id res chain seq x y z
N MET A 1 5.97 -15.16 19.32
CA MET A 1 6.56 -14.33 18.25
C MET A 1 5.46 -14.12 17.22
N SER A 2 5.24 -12.90 16.75
CA SER A 2 4.26 -12.65 15.69
C SER A 2 4.64 -13.50 14.48
N SER A 3 3.71 -14.26 13.91
CA SER A 3 3.88 -15.12 12.74
C SER A 3 4.22 -14.33 11.47
N VAL A 4 4.27 -13.00 11.55
CA VAL A 4 4.37 -12.06 10.44
C VAL A 4 5.83 -11.70 10.09
N LEU A 5 6.79 -11.89 11.02
CA LEU A 5 8.20 -11.60 10.76
C LEU A 5 8.94 -12.88 10.34
N ASP A 6 9.50 -12.89 9.13
CA ASP A 6 10.22 -14.04 8.56
C ASP A 6 11.69 -13.69 8.28
N PHE A 7 12.55 -13.95 9.27
CA PHE A 7 13.94 -13.53 9.24
C PHE A 7 14.84 -14.44 8.41
N ALA A 8 15.79 -13.81 7.70
CA ALA A 8 16.90 -14.50 7.08
C ALA A 8 17.88 -15.03 8.15
N PRO A 9 18.67 -16.08 7.86
CA PRO A 9 19.70 -16.59 8.78
C PRO A 9 20.64 -15.47 9.22
N GLN A 10 21.05 -15.52 10.48
CA GLN A 10 21.97 -14.52 11.04
C GLN A 10 23.31 -14.57 10.29
N GLY A 11 23.81 -13.39 9.85
CA GLY A 11 25.09 -13.28 9.13
C GLY A 11 24.97 -13.49 7.62
N SER A 12 23.79 -13.78 7.07
CA SER A 12 23.57 -13.78 5.61
C SER A 12 23.53 -12.34 5.07
N ALA A 13 24.00 -12.18 3.81
CA ALA A 13 23.82 -10.90 3.12
C ALA A 13 22.31 -10.60 2.95
N PRO A 14 21.89 -9.33 3.09
CA PRO A 14 20.50 -8.97 2.88
C PRO A 14 20.02 -9.38 1.47
N PRO A 15 18.81 -9.94 1.34
CA PRO A 15 18.24 -10.23 0.03
C PRO A 15 18.06 -8.96 -0.81
N PRO A 16 18.04 -9.07 -2.16
CA PRO A 16 17.79 -7.92 -3.02
C PRO A 16 16.40 -7.31 -2.74
N VAL A 17 16.34 -5.99 -2.86
CA VAL A 17 15.10 -5.24 -2.69
C VAL A 17 14.38 -5.13 -4.04
N ARG A 18 13.05 -5.35 -4.05
CA ARG A 18 12.21 -5.22 -5.24
C ARG A 18 11.30 -4.01 -5.08
N ASP A 19 11.15 -3.21 -6.15
CA ASP A 19 10.20 -2.11 -6.16
C ASP A 19 8.76 -2.64 -5.99
N ALA A 20 7.96 -1.94 -5.19
CA ALA A 20 6.57 -2.25 -4.95
C ALA A 20 5.73 -0.97 -4.78
N ALA A 21 4.44 -1.07 -5.03
CA ALA A 21 3.49 0.01 -4.86
C ALA A 21 2.26 -0.47 -4.09
N THR A 22 1.73 0.40 -3.24
CA THR A 22 0.57 0.13 -2.40
C THR A 22 -0.36 1.34 -2.42
N VAL A 23 -1.67 1.12 -2.43
CA VAL A 23 -2.66 2.20 -2.47
C VAL A 23 -3.59 2.15 -1.27
N LEU A 24 -3.65 3.27 -0.55
CA LEU A 24 -4.71 3.55 0.40
C LEU A 24 -5.88 4.15 -0.37
N ALA A 25 -6.81 3.29 -0.83
CA ALA A 25 -8.05 3.76 -1.45
C ALA A 25 -8.96 4.31 -0.35
N LEU A 26 -9.43 5.54 -0.52
CA LEU A 26 -10.14 6.29 0.50
C LEU A 26 -11.55 6.64 0.04
N ARG A 27 -12.49 6.67 0.99
CA ARG A 27 -13.83 7.26 0.81
C ARG A 27 -14.24 8.03 2.05
N ASP A 28 -15.09 9.04 1.89
CA ASP A 28 -15.64 9.80 3.01
C ASP A 28 -16.84 9.09 3.63
N THR A 29 -16.93 9.16 4.95
CA THR A 29 -18.11 8.75 5.73
C THR A 29 -18.40 9.78 6.82
N PRO A 30 -19.59 9.75 7.45
CA PRO A 30 -19.87 10.60 8.60
C PRO A 30 -18.89 10.42 9.78
N GLY A 31 -18.21 9.28 9.85
CA GLY A 31 -17.21 8.95 10.87
C GLY A 31 -15.78 9.35 10.50
N GLY A 32 -15.57 10.08 9.39
CA GLY A 32 -14.28 10.42 8.82
C GLY A 32 -13.88 9.51 7.65
N PRO A 33 -12.65 9.66 7.14
CA PRO A 33 -12.19 8.86 6.02
C PRO A 33 -12.07 7.38 6.38
N GLU A 34 -12.63 6.52 5.52
CA GLU A 34 -12.38 5.07 5.53
C GLU A 34 -11.34 4.72 4.47
N VAL A 35 -10.54 3.72 4.77
CA VAL A 35 -9.59 3.09 3.85
C VAL A 35 -9.98 1.65 3.57
N PHE A 36 -9.82 1.20 2.31
CA PHE A 36 -10.02 -0.20 1.97
C PHE A 36 -8.80 -1.02 2.38
N MET A 37 -9.03 -2.08 3.14
CA MET A 37 -8.00 -3.01 3.58
C MET A 37 -8.37 -4.43 3.16
N VAL A 38 -7.35 -5.25 2.88
CA VAL A 38 -7.51 -6.68 2.60
C VAL A 38 -6.79 -7.48 3.67
N ARG A 39 -7.35 -8.64 4.02
CA ARG A 39 -6.68 -9.63 4.85
C ARG A 39 -5.95 -10.62 3.95
N ARG A 40 -4.62 -10.62 3.98
CA ARG A 40 -3.82 -11.58 3.20
C ARG A 40 -4.16 -13.02 3.59
N ASP A 41 -4.20 -13.90 2.60
CA ASP A 41 -4.42 -15.33 2.89
C ASP A 41 -3.31 -15.83 3.82
N SER A 42 -3.68 -16.58 4.86
CA SER A 42 -2.74 -17.10 5.87
C SER A 42 -1.71 -18.07 5.29
N ARG A 43 -1.97 -18.62 4.11
CA ARG A 43 -1.02 -19.49 3.37
C ARG A 43 0.07 -18.71 2.66
N MET A 44 -0.06 -17.39 2.55
CA MET A 44 0.97 -16.53 1.94
C MET A 44 2.23 -16.51 2.82
N GLY A 45 3.38 -16.75 2.21
CA GLY A 45 4.66 -16.82 2.93
C GLY A 45 5.20 -15.49 3.45
N PHE A 46 4.59 -14.35 3.08
CA PHE A 46 4.98 -13.02 3.54
C PHE A 46 3.74 -12.28 4.03
N LEU A 47 3.74 -11.86 5.29
CA LEU A 47 2.64 -11.16 5.96
C LEU A 47 1.28 -11.92 5.92
N GLY A 48 1.28 -13.26 5.86
CA GLY A 48 0.05 -14.07 5.84
C GLY A 48 -0.82 -13.80 7.06
N GLY A 49 -2.13 -13.57 6.85
CA GLY A 49 -3.09 -13.23 7.90
C GLY A 49 -3.17 -11.75 8.29
N ALA A 50 -2.16 -10.94 7.92
CA ALA A 50 -2.16 -9.51 8.23
C ALA A 50 -3.17 -8.73 7.40
N HIS A 51 -3.69 -7.65 7.97
CA HIS A 51 -4.50 -6.67 7.27
C HIS A 51 -3.57 -5.59 6.69
N VAL A 52 -3.65 -5.44 5.36
CA VAL A 52 -2.80 -4.54 4.58
C VAL A 52 -3.66 -3.74 3.59
N PHE A 53 -3.07 -2.73 2.97
CA PHE A 53 -3.68 -2.04 1.83
C PHE A 53 -3.36 -2.80 0.54
N PRO A 54 -4.20 -2.73 -0.50
CA PRO A 54 -3.92 -3.31 -1.81
C PRO A 54 -2.56 -2.88 -2.36
N GLY A 55 -1.78 -3.84 -2.87
CA GLY A 55 -0.47 -3.54 -3.42
C GLY A 55 0.44 -4.75 -3.61
N GLY A 56 1.40 -4.58 -4.50
CA GLY A 56 2.37 -5.64 -4.82
C GLY A 56 3.62 -5.13 -5.53
N ALA A 57 4.36 -6.06 -6.12
CA ALA A 57 5.62 -5.76 -6.80
C ALA A 57 5.38 -5.06 -8.15
N VAL A 58 6.31 -4.19 -8.51
CA VAL A 58 6.36 -3.62 -9.86
C VAL A 58 6.81 -4.70 -10.85
N ASP A 59 6.02 -4.90 -11.88
CA ASP A 59 6.36 -5.76 -13.00
C ASP A 59 7.11 -4.98 -14.08
N ALA A 60 7.89 -5.68 -14.90
CA ALA A 60 8.60 -5.07 -16.02
C ALA A 60 7.62 -4.37 -17.00
N LYS A 61 6.42 -4.92 -17.18
CA LYS A 61 5.37 -4.35 -18.01
C LYS A 61 4.87 -3.00 -17.48
N ASP A 62 4.84 -2.80 -16.16
CA ASP A 62 4.42 -1.52 -15.57
C ASP A 62 5.36 -0.37 -15.97
N CYS A 63 6.61 -0.68 -16.29
CA CYS A 63 7.63 0.29 -16.72
C CYS A 63 7.69 0.48 -18.25
N ASP A 64 6.83 -0.20 -19.02
CA ASP A 64 6.84 -0.10 -20.48
C ASP A 64 6.34 1.27 -20.95
N GLY A 65 7.17 1.95 -21.75
CA GLY A 65 6.82 3.26 -22.31
C GLY A 65 5.56 3.25 -23.18
N ALA A 66 5.30 2.17 -23.92
CA ALA A 66 4.10 2.02 -24.73
C ALA A 66 2.83 1.98 -23.86
N LEU A 67 2.89 1.32 -22.69
CA LEU A 67 1.79 1.37 -21.73
C LEU A 67 1.54 2.79 -21.24
N HIS A 68 2.58 3.57 -21.00
CA HIS A 68 2.47 4.94 -20.46
C HIS A 68 1.79 5.92 -21.44
N GLU A 69 1.76 5.63 -22.76
CA GLU A 69 1.03 6.45 -23.75
C GLU A 69 -0.49 6.42 -23.53
N GLY A 70 -1.01 5.31 -22.99
CA GLY A 70 -2.42 5.14 -22.64
C GLY A 70 -2.82 5.70 -21.27
N VAL A 71 -1.90 6.38 -20.55
CA VAL A 71 -2.10 6.87 -19.18
C VAL A 71 -2.24 8.37 -19.17
N SER A 72 -3.18 8.89 -18.39
CA SER A 72 -3.35 10.32 -18.15
C SER A 72 -2.92 10.69 -16.73
N GLY A 73 -2.52 11.96 -16.53
CA GLY A 73 -2.36 12.56 -15.22
C GLY A 73 -0.97 12.44 -14.61
N PHE A 74 0.05 11.96 -15.31
CA PHE A 74 1.42 11.97 -14.79
C PHE A 74 1.90 13.37 -14.39
N GLU A 75 1.51 14.39 -15.15
CA GLU A 75 1.81 15.80 -14.90
C GLU A 75 1.12 16.34 -13.63
N ALA A 76 -0.01 15.74 -13.24
CA ALA A 76 -0.77 16.14 -12.06
C ALA A 76 -0.29 15.49 -10.75
N VAL A 77 0.51 14.42 -10.84
CA VAL A 77 1.09 13.75 -9.66
C VAL A 77 2.16 14.62 -8.99
N GLY A 78 2.71 15.59 -9.73
CA GLY A 78 3.79 16.45 -9.31
C GLY A 78 5.17 15.94 -9.75
N ASP A 79 6.22 16.27 -9.00
CA ASP A 79 7.58 15.88 -9.34
C ASP A 79 7.79 14.37 -9.18
N LEU A 80 7.89 13.65 -10.29
CA LEU A 80 8.14 12.21 -10.32
C LEU A 80 9.47 11.83 -9.65
N ALA A 81 10.45 12.72 -9.61
CA ALA A 81 11.74 12.46 -8.94
C ALA A 81 11.57 12.23 -7.42
N ARG A 82 10.46 12.70 -6.84
CA ARG A 82 10.12 12.41 -5.44
C ARG A 82 9.74 10.94 -5.23
N ILE A 83 9.20 10.29 -6.27
CA ILE A 83 8.79 8.88 -6.24
C ILE A 83 10.00 7.99 -6.54
N HIS A 84 10.72 8.29 -7.63
CA HIS A 84 11.94 7.58 -8.02
C HIS A 84 12.81 8.47 -8.92
N ALA A 85 14.15 8.38 -8.78
CA ALA A 85 15.09 9.16 -9.58
C ALA A 85 15.04 8.85 -11.10
N ASP A 86 14.75 7.59 -11.45
CA ASP A 86 14.46 7.17 -12.83
C ASP A 86 12.98 7.44 -13.16
N PRO A 87 12.66 8.31 -14.13
CA PRO A 87 11.29 8.65 -14.49
C PRO A 87 10.47 7.45 -15.01
N ALA A 88 11.09 6.49 -15.69
CA ALA A 88 10.39 5.29 -16.18
C ALA A 88 9.95 4.41 -15.01
N ARG A 89 10.82 4.26 -14.00
CA ARG A 89 10.47 3.55 -12.77
C ARG A 89 9.44 4.30 -11.93
N ALA A 90 9.51 5.64 -11.86
CA ALA A 90 8.49 6.44 -11.18
C ALA A 90 7.10 6.22 -11.79
N LYS A 91 7.00 6.23 -13.13
CA LYS A 91 5.76 5.90 -13.85
C LYS A 91 5.35 4.46 -13.62
N GLY A 92 6.30 3.51 -13.67
CA GLY A 92 6.05 2.10 -13.37
C GLY A 92 5.46 1.85 -11.99
N LEU A 93 5.93 2.58 -10.97
CA LEU A 93 5.38 2.53 -9.61
C LEU A 93 3.93 3.04 -9.56
N LEU A 94 3.58 4.09 -10.30
CA LEU A 94 2.21 4.58 -10.40
C LEU A 94 1.31 3.58 -11.14
N MET A 95 1.83 2.93 -12.19
CA MET A 95 1.11 1.89 -12.92
C MET A 95 0.87 0.64 -12.07
N ALA A 96 1.91 0.16 -11.38
CA ALA A 96 1.78 -0.95 -10.44
C ALA A 96 0.73 -0.63 -9.36
N ALA A 97 0.72 0.60 -8.83
CA ALA A 97 -0.26 1.04 -7.85
C ALA A 97 -1.71 0.89 -8.37
N VAL A 98 -1.99 1.32 -9.60
CA VAL A 98 -3.34 1.20 -10.20
C VAL A 98 -3.68 -0.25 -10.51
N ARG A 99 -2.76 -1.02 -11.08
CA ARG A 99 -2.94 -2.43 -11.42
C ARG A 99 -3.24 -3.26 -10.18
N GLU A 100 -2.40 -3.16 -9.16
CA GLU A 100 -2.54 -3.90 -7.90
C GLU A 100 -3.83 -3.51 -7.14
N LEU A 101 -4.17 -2.20 -7.14
CA LEU A 101 -5.44 -1.76 -6.58
C LEU A 101 -6.61 -2.45 -7.26
N PHE A 102 -6.61 -2.50 -8.60
CA PHE A 102 -7.66 -3.18 -9.35
C PHE A 102 -7.67 -4.69 -9.09
N GLU A 103 -6.52 -5.35 -9.12
CA GLU A 103 -6.40 -6.79 -8.88
C GLU A 103 -6.90 -7.20 -7.49
N GLU A 104 -6.50 -6.48 -6.45
CA GLU A 104 -6.80 -6.87 -5.07
C GLU A 104 -8.15 -6.35 -4.56
N SER A 105 -8.63 -5.19 -5.07
CA SER A 105 -9.87 -4.58 -4.57
C SER A 105 -11.00 -4.44 -5.59
N GLY A 106 -10.72 -4.58 -6.88
CA GLY A 106 -11.65 -4.26 -7.95
C GLY A 106 -11.87 -2.76 -8.18
N ILE A 107 -11.20 -1.88 -7.44
CA ILE A 107 -11.24 -0.43 -7.67
C ILE A 107 -10.33 -0.11 -8.84
N LEU A 108 -10.89 0.48 -9.90
CA LEU A 108 -10.18 0.81 -11.12
C LEU A 108 -10.06 2.33 -11.30
N LEU A 109 -8.83 2.84 -11.26
CA LEU A 109 -8.55 4.24 -11.56
C LEU A 109 -8.40 4.42 -13.07
N ALA A 110 -9.51 4.34 -13.80
CA ALA A 110 -9.55 4.53 -15.24
C ALA A 110 -10.81 5.30 -15.66
N ARG A 111 -10.69 5.97 -16.82
CA ARG A 111 -11.77 6.72 -17.44
C ARG A 111 -12.15 6.11 -18.79
N ASP A 112 -13.41 6.27 -19.15
CA ASP A 112 -13.92 5.95 -20.47
C ASP A 112 -13.52 7.01 -21.52
N ALA A 113 -13.90 6.78 -22.77
CA ALA A 113 -13.63 7.70 -23.87
C ALA A 113 -14.28 9.08 -23.69
N GLY A 114 -15.32 9.20 -22.87
CA GLY A 114 -15.98 10.45 -22.51
C GLY A 114 -15.29 11.19 -21.35
N GLY A 115 -14.27 10.58 -20.73
CA GLY A 115 -13.55 11.14 -19.58
C GLY A 115 -14.25 10.91 -18.25
N ALA A 116 -15.34 10.13 -18.18
CA ALA A 116 -15.99 9.75 -16.93
C ALA A 116 -15.26 8.57 -16.25
N TRP A 117 -15.32 8.50 -14.93
CA TRP A 117 -14.87 7.30 -14.22
C TRP A 117 -15.68 6.08 -14.66
N VAL A 118 -14.99 4.96 -14.88
CA VAL A 118 -15.63 3.69 -15.22
C VAL A 118 -16.61 3.30 -14.12
N ASP A 119 -17.85 2.99 -14.51
CA ASP A 119 -18.89 2.49 -13.61
C ASP A 119 -18.84 0.96 -13.58
N LEU A 120 -18.37 0.40 -12.45
CA LEU A 120 -18.27 -1.05 -12.24
C LEU A 120 -19.48 -1.62 -11.50
N ASP A 121 -20.31 -0.78 -10.89
CA ASP A 121 -21.54 -1.21 -10.21
C ASP A 121 -22.70 -1.39 -11.18
N GLN A 122 -22.60 -0.79 -12.39
CA GLN A 122 -23.55 -1.04 -13.44
C GLN A 122 -23.28 -2.40 -14.10
N GLU A 123 -24.21 -3.33 -13.94
CA GLU A 123 -24.13 -4.62 -14.62
C GLU A 123 -24.20 -4.43 -16.13
N GLY A 124 -23.25 -5.06 -16.85
CA GLY A 124 -23.19 -4.95 -18.31
C GLY A 124 -21.96 -5.65 -18.91
N PRO A 125 -21.85 -5.62 -20.25
CA PRO A 125 -20.73 -6.30 -20.92
C PRO A 125 -19.36 -5.77 -20.50
N LEU A 126 -19.21 -4.47 -20.19
CA LEU A 126 -17.96 -3.86 -19.77
C LEU A 126 -17.56 -4.38 -18.37
N SER A 127 -18.45 -4.25 -17.38
CA SER A 127 -18.16 -4.72 -16.03
C SER A 127 -17.90 -6.24 -15.97
N ALA A 128 -18.61 -7.03 -16.79
CA ALA A 128 -18.37 -8.47 -16.89
C ALA A 128 -16.96 -8.77 -17.45
N ARG A 129 -16.53 -8.10 -18.54
CA ARG A 129 -15.17 -8.28 -19.10
C ARG A 129 -14.08 -7.84 -18.14
N LEU A 130 -14.23 -6.69 -17.48
CA LEU A 130 -13.27 -6.18 -16.52
C LEU A 130 -13.13 -7.12 -15.30
N ASN A 131 -14.24 -7.65 -14.78
CA ASN A 131 -14.22 -8.63 -13.70
C ASN A 131 -13.55 -9.95 -14.14
N ALA A 132 -13.80 -10.44 -15.35
CA ALA A 132 -13.13 -11.62 -15.89
C ALA A 132 -11.62 -11.38 -16.07
N GLY A 133 -11.24 -10.21 -16.66
CA GLY A 133 -9.85 -9.82 -16.82
C GLY A 133 -9.13 -9.64 -15.49
N ARG A 134 -9.78 -9.07 -14.48
CA ARG A 134 -9.27 -8.99 -13.11
C ARG A 134 -8.94 -10.37 -12.52
N ALA A 135 -9.85 -11.34 -12.70
CA ALA A 135 -9.60 -12.70 -12.23
C ALA A 135 -8.42 -13.37 -12.94
N GLU A 136 -8.23 -13.07 -14.24
CA GLU A 136 -7.09 -13.58 -15.01
C GLU A 136 -5.77 -12.92 -14.57
N LEU A 137 -5.75 -11.59 -14.36
CA LEU A 137 -4.60 -10.85 -13.82
C LEU A 137 -4.13 -11.48 -12.50
N SER A 138 -5.02 -11.63 -11.55
CA SER A 138 -4.71 -12.17 -10.21
C SER A 138 -4.27 -13.64 -10.24
N ALA A 139 -4.79 -14.46 -11.15
CA ALA A 139 -4.49 -15.90 -11.18
C ALA A 139 -3.23 -16.24 -11.97
N ARG A 140 -2.91 -15.49 -13.03
CA ARG A 140 -1.93 -15.88 -14.06
C ARG A 140 -0.98 -14.77 -14.48
N GLY A 141 -1.08 -13.56 -13.91
CA GLY A 141 -0.27 -12.42 -14.33
C GLY A 141 -0.60 -12.00 -15.76
N GLY A 142 -1.83 -11.61 -16.03
CA GLY A 142 -2.33 -11.18 -17.34
C GLY A 142 -1.67 -9.88 -17.85
N ASP A 143 -2.29 -9.28 -18.86
CA ASP A 143 -1.85 -8.02 -19.45
C ASP A 143 -2.86 -6.90 -19.13
N PHE A 144 -2.54 -6.11 -18.10
CA PHE A 144 -3.40 -5.01 -17.66
C PHE A 144 -3.56 -3.94 -18.74
N ALA A 145 -2.49 -3.66 -19.52
CA ALA A 145 -2.55 -2.70 -20.62
C ALA A 145 -3.50 -3.17 -21.72
N ALA A 146 -3.40 -4.44 -22.13
CA ALA A 146 -4.28 -5.03 -23.13
C ALA A 146 -5.74 -5.03 -22.64
N LEU A 147 -5.99 -5.29 -21.35
CA LEU A 147 -7.33 -5.24 -20.78
C LEU A 147 -7.92 -3.82 -20.86
N MET A 148 -7.15 -2.78 -20.54
CA MET A 148 -7.61 -1.39 -20.66
C MET A 148 -7.86 -1.00 -22.14
N ALA A 149 -6.92 -1.33 -23.02
CA ALA A 149 -6.99 -0.99 -24.44
C ALA A 149 -8.20 -1.64 -25.16
N ALA A 150 -8.56 -2.87 -24.77
CA ALA A 150 -9.68 -3.61 -25.39
C ALA A 150 -11.03 -2.87 -25.31
N ASP A 151 -11.22 -2.05 -24.29
CA ASP A 151 -12.43 -1.27 -24.06
C ASP A 151 -12.20 0.26 -24.23
N GLY A 152 -11.05 0.66 -24.77
CA GLY A 152 -10.70 2.07 -24.97
C GLY A 152 -10.59 2.86 -23.66
N LEU A 153 -10.28 2.18 -22.54
CA LEU A 153 -10.13 2.82 -21.25
C LEU A 153 -8.75 3.46 -21.09
N ARG A 154 -8.71 4.57 -20.39
CA ARG A 154 -7.47 5.27 -20.07
C ARG A 154 -7.24 5.27 -18.55
N VAL A 155 -6.14 4.70 -18.11
CA VAL A 155 -5.70 4.79 -16.72
C VAL A 155 -5.48 6.25 -16.35
N ASP A 156 -5.97 6.66 -15.18
CA ASP A 156 -5.82 8.02 -14.67
C ASP A 156 -5.11 8.01 -13.31
N VAL A 157 -3.86 8.48 -13.31
CA VAL A 157 -3.04 8.58 -12.10
C VAL A 157 -3.09 9.97 -11.45
N ALA A 158 -3.81 10.94 -12.04
CA ALA A 158 -3.86 12.33 -11.56
C ALA A 158 -4.28 12.47 -10.09
N GLY A 159 -5.09 11.52 -9.60
CA GLY A 159 -5.57 11.49 -8.21
C GLY A 159 -4.61 10.87 -7.20
N LEU A 160 -3.53 10.22 -7.65
CA LEU A 160 -2.57 9.59 -6.74
C LEU A 160 -1.73 10.64 -6.00
N ARG A 161 -1.55 10.45 -4.70
CA ARG A 161 -0.67 11.30 -3.86
C ARG A 161 0.36 10.42 -3.16
N PHE A 162 1.64 10.71 -3.36
CA PHE A 162 2.73 10.00 -2.69
C PHE A 162 2.65 10.23 -1.18
N PHE A 163 2.41 9.16 -0.42
CA PHE A 163 2.05 9.25 0.99
C PHE A 163 3.14 8.75 1.94
N ALA A 164 3.72 7.58 1.68
CA ALA A 164 4.76 7.01 2.52
C ALA A 164 5.74 6.17 1.69
N HIS A 165 6.95 5.99 2.21
CA HIS A 165 8.02 5.23 1.56
C HIS A 165 8.68 4.31 2.58
N TRP A 166 8.57 3.02 2.37
CA TRP A 166 9.10 2.00 3.29
C TRP A 166 9.97 1.00 2.57
N ILE A 167 11.15 0.74 3.13
CA ILE A 167 12.01 -0.37 2.69
C ILE A 167 11.92 -1.46 3.76
N THR A 168 11.66 -2.69 3.34
CA THR A 168 11.64 -3.84 4.26
C THR A 168 12.99 -3.97 4.96
N PRO A 169 13.02 -4.23 6.28
CA PRO A 169 14.24 -4.39 7.04
C PRO A 169 15.21 -5.42 6.45
N GLU A 170 16.51 -5.22 6.65
CA GLU A 170 17.57 -6.05 6.06
C GLU A 170 17.53 -7.52 6.50
N ARG A 171 16.96 -7.79 7.67
CA ARG A 171 16.86 -9.14 8.24
C ARG A 171 15.69 -9.96 7.69
N GLU A 172 14.78 -9.38 6.91
CA GLU A 172 13.65 -10.09 6.31
C GLU A 172 14.08 -10.90 5.08
N LYS A 173 13.51 -12.11 4.89
CA LYS A 173 13.79 -12.98 3.74
C LYS A 173 13.33 -12.43 2.40
N LYS A 174 12.25 -11.65 2.40
CA LYS A 174 11.72 -10.96 1.21
C LYS A 174 11.71 -9.48 1.49
N ARG A 175 12.27 -8.70 0.58
CA ARG A 175 12.41 -7.26 0.78
C ARG A 175 11.82 -6.49 -0.38
N PHE A 176 11.07 -5.46 -0.01
CA PHE A 176 10.43 -4.53 -0.95
C PHE A 176 10.81 -3.09 -0.62
N ASP A 177 10.94 -2.29 -1.66
CA ASP A 177 11.05 -0.84 -1.62
C ASP A 177 9.70 -0.30 -2.05
N THR A 178 8.82 -0.03 -1.08
CA THR A 178 7.40 0.19 -1.31
C THR A 178 7.04 1.66 -1.23
N ARG A 179 6.45 2.20 -2.30
CA ARG A 179 5.78 3.51 -2.33
C ARG A 179 4.31 3.32 -2.03
N PHE A 180 3.84 4.08 -1.04
CA PHE A 180 2.43 4.13 -0.66
C PHE A 180 1.79 5.38 -1.24
N PHE A 181 0.64 5.21 -1.86
CA PHE A 181 -0.11 6.29 -2.46
C PHE A 181 -1.49 6.40 -1.82
N LEU A 182 -2.01 7.64 -1.68
CA LEU A 182 -3.43 7.85 -1.41
C LEU A 182 -4.16 7.99 -2.74
N ALA A 183 -5.39 7.48 -2.79
CA ALA A 183 -6.33 7.72 -3.88
C ALA A 183 -7.75 7.83 -3.33
N ARG A 184 -8.55 8.77 -3.84
CA ARG A 184 -10.01 8.72 -3.67
C ARG A 184 -10.56 7.58 -4.51
N ALA A 185 -11.31 6.68 -3.91
CA ALA A 185 -12.03 5.65 -4.65
C ALA A 185 -13.10 6.33 -5.54
N PRO A 186 -13.19 5.97 -6.84
CA PRO A 186 -14.27 6.46 -7.69
C PRO A 186 -15.64 6.03 -7.14
N GLU A 187 -16.63 6.90 -7.31
CA GLU A 187 -18.01 6.53 -7.05
C GLU A 187 -18.47 5.42 -8.00
N ARG A 188 -19.48 4.64 -7.59
CA ARG A 188 -20.05 3.55 -8.40
C ARG A 188 -19.04 2.44 -8.72
N GLN A 189 -18.18 2.16 -7.77
CA GLN A 189 -17.27 1.01 -7.78
C GLN A 189 -17.27 0.36 -6.39
N SER A 190 -17.97 -0.76 -6.27
CA SER A 190 -18.01 -1.55 -5.04
C SER A 190 -16.73 -2.36 -4.87
N ALA A 191 -15.91 -1.99 -3.90
CA ALA A 191 -14.68 -2.72 -3.60
C ALA A 191 -14.97 -4.16 -3.15
N ARG A 192 -14.25 -5.12 -3.73
CA ARG A 192 -14.33 -6.55 -3.40
C ARG A 192 -12.93 -7.14 -3.40
N HIS A 193 -12.55 -7.84 -2.33
CA HIS A 193 -11.25 -8.50 -2.26
C HIS A 193 -11.09 -9.59 -3.35
N CYS A 194 -9.85 -9.93 -3.67
CA CYS A 194 -9.53 -11.03 -4.56
C CYS A 194 -9.40 -12.32 -3.73
N GLU A 195 -10.22 -13.33 -4.03
CA GLU A 195 -10.23 -14.61 -3.28
C GLU A 195 -8.95 -15.45 -3.48
N VAL A 196 -8.11 -15.10 -4.46
CA VAL A 196 -6.85 -15.81 -4.72
C VAL A 196 -5.78 -15.43 -3.69
N GLU A 197 -5.68 -14.15 -3.33
CA GLU A 197 -4.60 -13.61 -2.49
C GLU A 197 -5.07 -13.14 -1.12
N SER A 198 -6.37 -12.92 -0.96
CA SER A 198 -6.94 -12.40 0.28
C SER A 198 -8.21 -13.15 0.68
N SER A 199 -8.40 -13.26 2.00
CA SER A 199 -9.54 -13.97 2.58
C SER A 199 -10.68 -13.04 3.01
N ALA A 200 -10.47 -11.74 3.01
CA ALA A 200 -11.46 -10.71 3.33
C ALA A 200 -11.04 -9.35 2.81
N GLY A 201 -11.99 -8.45 2.61
CA GLY A 201 -11.75 -7.05 2.30
C GLY A 201 -12.83 -6.18 2.93
N GLU A 202 -12.45 -5.05 3.49
CA GLU A 202 -13.39 -4.16 4.16
C GLU A 202 -12.95 -2.69 4.10
N TRP A 203 -13.95 -1.82 4.13
CA TRP A 203 -13.76 -0.41 4.41
C TRP A 203 -13.73 -0.19 5.92
N ILE A 204 -12.72 0.50 6.41
CA ILE A 204 -12.53 0.71 7.84
C ILE A 204 -11.94 2.09 8.14
N THR A 205 -12.44 2.76 9.17
CA THR A 205 -11.79 3.97 9.68
C THR A 205 -10.53 3.61 10.48
N PRO A 206 -9.50 4.47 10.52
CA PRO A 206 -8.30 4.21 11.33
C PRO A 206 -8.62 3.92 12.80
N GLY A 207 -9.56 4.65 13.39
CA GLY A 207 -9.96 4.43 14.79
C GLY A 207 -10.55 3.05 15.03
N ARG A 208 -11.40 2.57 14.11
CA ARG A 208 -11.98 1.22 14.18
C ARG A 208 -10.91 0.14 13.96
N ALA A 209 -9.98 0.37 13.02
CA ALA A 209 -8.87 -0.55 12.79
C ALA A 209 -8.01 -0.73 14.06
N PHE A 210 -7.65 0.36 14.73
CA PHE A 210 -6.91 0.29 16.00
C PHE A 210 -7.73 -0.32 17.14
N GLY A 211 -9.05 -0.11 17.17
CA GLY A 211 -9.93 -0.77 18.13
C GLY A 211 -9.87 -2.29 17.99
N ARG A 212 -10.04 -2.79 16.77
CA ARG A 212 -9.98 -4.23 16.45
C ARG A 212 -8.59 -4.83 16.64
N TYR A 213 -7.54 -4.06 16.31
CA TYR A 213 -6.16 -4.47 16.55
C TYR A 213 -5.90 -4.71 18.06
N ARG A 214 -6.30 -3.77 18.91
CA ARG A 214 -6.19 -3.93 20.37
C ARG A 214 -7.03 -5.07 20.92
N ALA A 215 -8.19 -5.34 20.30
CA ALA A 215 -9.03 -6.50 20.62
C ALA A 215 -8.49 -7.83 20.05
N ARG A 216 -7.37 -7.80 19.28
CA ARG A 216 -6.76 -8.96 18.61
C ARG A 216 -7.64 -9.62 17.56
N GLU A 217 -8.57 -8.87 16.99
CA GLU A 217 -9.46 -9.34 15.93
C GLU A 217 -8.77 -9.23 14.55
N ILE A 218 -7.83 -8.30 14.42
CA ILE A 218 -7.03 -8.10 13.21
C ILE A 218 -5.54 -7.99 13.57
N GLU A 219 -4.69 -8.34 12.63
CA GLU A 219 -3.25 -8.20 12.73
C GLU A 219 -2.78 -7.04 11.84
N LEU A 220 -2.03 -6.09 12.42
CA LEU A 220 -1.47 -4.95 11.71
C LEU A 220 0.06 -5.00 11.76
N VAL A 221 0.68 -4.65 10.65
CA VAL A 221 2.14 -4.57 10.52
C VAL A 221 2.63 -3.13 10.63
N PRO A 222 3.90 -2.91 11.00
CA PRO A 222 4.43 -1.57 11.28
C PRO A 222 4.17 -0.51 10.20
N PRO A 223 4.35 -0.75 8.89
CA PRO A 223 4.00 0.23 7.86
C PRO A 223 2.51 0.57 7.83
N THR A 224 1.64 -0.44 8.02
CA THR A 224 0.18 -0.23 8.07
C THR A 224 -0.21 0.60 9.28
N ILE A 225 0.37 0.33 10.46
CA ILE A 225 0.15 1.11 11.68
C ILE A 225 0.52 2.58 11.44
N ALA A 226 1.73 2.85 10.94
CA ALA A 226 2.19 4.21 10.68
C ALA A 226 1.32 4.95 9.66
N CYS A 227 0.88 4.26 8.60
CA CYS A 227 -0.03 4.85 7.61
C CYS A 227 -1.41 5.17 8.21
N LEU A 228 -1.98 4.27 9.02
CA LEU A 228 -3.25 4.49 9.71
C LEU A 228 -3.16 5.62 10.76
N GLU A 229 -2.05 5.69 11.53
CA GLU A 229 -1.80 6.79 12.47
C GLU A 229 -1.81 8.15 11.75
N ARG A 230 -1.11 8.24 10.62
CA ARG A 230 -1.08 9.45 9.82
C ARG A 230 -2.44 9.75 9.18
N LEU A 231 -3.15 8.74 8.66
CA LEU A 231 -4.47 8.91 8.07
C LEU A 231 -5.48 9.41 9.12
N ALA A 232 -5.37 8.97 10.37
CA ALA A 232 -6.22 9.41 11.48
C ALA A 232 -6.12 10.90 11.81
N THR A 233 -5.10 11.61 11.30
CA THR A 233 -4.94 13.06 11.53
C THR A 233 -5.78 13.92 10.58
N PHE A 234 -6.37 13.33 9.54
CA PHE A 234 -7.16 14.05 8.53
C PHE A 234 -8.65 13.91 8.80
N ALA A 235 -9.39 15.00 8.61
CA ALA A 235 -10.82 15.03 8.83
C ALA A 235 -11.65 14.49 7.66
N SER A 236 -11.09 14.52 6.44
CA SER A 236 -11.75 14.06 5.22
C SER A 236 -10.73 13.53 4.20
N VAL A 237 -11.22 12.87 3.15
CA VAL A 237 -10.38 12.45 2.02
C VAL A 237 -9.76 13.65 1.32
N GLU A 238 -10.51 14.74 1.14
CA GLU A 238 -10.00 15.97 0.54
C GLU A 238 -8.85 16.56 1.36
N ASP A 239 -9.02 16.64 2.69
CA ASP A 239 -7.98 17.08 3.61
C ASP A 239 -6.72 16.20 3.53
N ALA A 240 -6.88 14.88 3.45
CA ALA A 240 -5.77 13.95 3.30
C ALA A 240 -5.02 14.14 1.97
N LEU A 241 -5.73 14.30 0.86
CA LEU A 241 -5.12 14.50 -0.46
C LEU A 241 -4.42 15.86 -0.55
N ALA A 242 -5.03 16.93 -0.04
CA ALA A 242 -4.45 18.27 -0.01
C ALA A 242 -3.23 18.34 0.91
N GLY A 243 -3.34 17.80 2.13
CA GLY A 243 -2.26 17.80 3.13
C GLY A 243 -1.04 16.97 2.73
N THR A 244 -1.17 16.07 1.74
CA THR A 244 -0.07 15.22 1.27
C THR A 244 0.53 15.67 -0.06
N ALA A 245 -0.12 16.53 -0.81
CA ALA A 245 0.29 16.92 -2.17
C ALA A 245 1.74 17.41 -2.26
N LEU A 246 2.18 18.24 -1.30
CA LEU A 246 3.53 18.82 -1.24
C LEU A 246 4.35 18.33 -0.03
N ALA A 247 3.81 17.45 0.81
CA ALA A 247 4.49 16.98 2.00
C ALA A 247 5.75 16.18 1.63
N ALA A 248 6.83 16.38 2.38
CA ALA A 248 8.01 15.53 2.27
C ALA A 248 7.66 14.10 2.70
N VAL A 249 8.13 13.12 1.93
CA VAL A 249 7.95 11.70 2.22
C VAL A 249 9.34 11.10 2.48
N PRO A 250 9.75 10.99 3.75
CA PRO A 250 11.03 10.37 4.08
C PRO A 250 10.99 8.87 3.78
N CYS A 251 12.13 8.35 3.32
CA CYS A 251 12.32 6.92 3.19
C CYS A 251 12.54 6.30 4.58
N ILE A 252 11.74 5.30 4.93
CA ILE A 252 11.81 4.60 6.21
C ILE A 252 12.40 3.21 5.98
N LEU A 253 13.63 3.00 6.43
CA LEU A 253 14.25 1.68 6.53
C LEU A 253 14.33 1.31 8.01
N PRO A 254 13.43 0.47 8.53
CA PRO A 254 13.44 0.11 9.95
C PRO A 254 14.63 -0.79 10.30
N LYS A 255 15.14 -0.65 11.51
CA LYS A 255 16.07 -1.61 12.12
C LYS A 255 15.31 -2.46 13.13
N ILE A 256 15.34 -3.79 12.96
CA ILE A 256 14.71 -4.75 13.88
C ILE A 256 15.77 -5.28 14.83
N LEU A 257 15.53 -5.11 16.11
CA LEU A 257 16.37 -5.60 17.18
C LEU A 257 15.60 -6.68 17.95
N ILE A 258 16.24 -7.81 18.16
CA ILE A 258 15.67 -8.97 18.86
C ILE A 258 16.50 -9.22 20.09
N GLY A 259 15.89 -8.99 21.26
CA GLY A 259 16.43 -9.24 22.59
C GLY A 259 15.31 -9.81 23.46
N ASP A 260 15.22 -9.38 24.70
CA ASP A 260 14.12 -9.72 25.61
C ASP A 260 12.78 -9.21 25.07
N GLU A 261 12.79 -8.06 24.39
CA GLU A 261 11.68 -7.53 23.60
C GLU A 261 12.11 -7.39 22.13
N VAL A 262 11.15 -7.48 21.20
CA VAL A 262 11.39 -7.10 19.81
C VAL A 262 11.13 -5.61 19.67
N VAL A 263 12.14 -4.88 19.18
CA VAL A 263 12.10 -3.44 19.00
C VAL A 263 12.31 -3.11 17.52
N ILE A 264 11.48 -2.23 16.99
CA ILE A 264 11.69 -1.65 15.65
C ILE A 264 12.04 -0.19 15.81
N LEU A 265 13.28 0.17 15.44
CA LEU A 265 13.73 1.55 15.39
C LEU A 265 13.48 2.14 14.01
N TYR A 266 12.96 3.35 13.97
CA TYR A 266 12.79 4.12 12.75
C TYR A 266 13.85 5.22 12.63
N PRO A 267 14.17 5.69 11.41
CA PRO A 267 15.03 6.86 11.23
C PRO A 267 14.56 8.04 12.09
N GLY A 268 15.51 8.72 12.75
CA GLY A 268 15.21 9.78 13.71
C GLY A 268 15.01 9.30 15.16
N ASP A 269 14.97 7.98 15.42
CA ASP A 269 15.07 7.49 16.78
C ASP A 269 16.49 7.75 17.33
N PRO A 270 16.65 8.21 18.59
CA PRO A 270 17.97 8.51 19.17
C PRO A 270 18.95 7.33 19.16
N ASP A 271 18.44 6.10 19.16
CA ASP A 271 19.24 4.89 19.18
C ASP A 271 19.30 4.20 17.81
N TYR A 272 18.78 4.84 16.74
CA TYR A 272 18.73 4.24 15.41
C TYR A 272 20.12 3.91 14.88
N GLU A 273 21.09 4.83 15.02
CA GLU A 273 22.45 4.61 14.49
C GLU A 273 23.21 3.55 15.29
N SER A 274 23.14 3.60 16.63
CA SER A 274 23.83 2.63 17.49
C SER A 274 23.23 1.23 17.39
N GLY A 275 21.93 1.11 17.14
CA GLY A 275 21.22 -0.17 17.19
C GLY A 275 21.11 -0.76 18.60
N GLU A 276 21.32 0.06 19.64
CA GLU A 276 21.26 -0.33 21.05
C GLU A 276 20.13 0.44 21.74
N PRO A 277 18.90 -0.12 21.80
CA PRO A 277 17.76 0.58 22.35
C PRO A 277 17.90 0.75 23.85
N ARG A 278 17.86 1.99 24.29
CA ARG A 278 17.84 2.36 25.71
C ARG A 278 16.41 2.68 26.16
N PRO A 279 16.06 2.51 27.42
CA PRO A 279 14.77 2.94 27.95
C PRO A 279 14.47 4.40 27.55
N PRO A 280 13.22 4.75 27.21
CA PRO A 280 12.87 6.10 26.73
C PRO A 280 13.29 7.22 27.68
N ALA A 281 13.16 7.01 29.00
CA ALA A 281 13.61 7.92 30.04
C ALA A 281 13.26 9.40 29.78
N GLY A 282 12.04 9.66 29.26
CA GLY A 282 11.56 11.00 28.92
C GLY A 282 12.10 11.58 27.61
N ARG A 283 12.90 10.85 26.84
CA ARG A 283 13.38 11.27 25.51
C ARG A 283 12.31 10.97 24.44
N PRO A 284 12.09 11.88 23.47
CA PRO A 284 11.33 11.53 22.29
C PRO A 284 11.93 10.32 21.58
N THR A 285 11.11 9.35 21.23
CA THR A 285 11.54 8.14 20.53
C THR A 285 10.71 7.94 19.25
N ASN A 286 11.31 7.28 18.26
CA ASN A 286 10.62 6.89 17.02
C ASN A 286 10.78 5.38 16.82
N ARG A 287 10.03 4.60 17.61
CA ARG A 287 10.14 3.14 17.64
C ARG A 287 8.81 2.47 17.93
N LEU A 288 8.74 1.17 17.66
CA LEU A 288 7.70 0.28 18.14
C LEU A 288 8.32 -0.82 19.01
N LEU A 289 7.58 -1.22 20.05
CA LEU A 289 7.92 -2.33 20.94
C LEU A 289 6.85 -3.41 20.77
N MET A 290 7.28 -4.67 20.64
CA MET A 290 6.37 -5.81 20.63
C MET A 290 6.11 -6.27 22.07
N ARG A 291 4.89 -6.06 22.54
CA ARG A 291 4.44 -6.51 23.87
C ARG A 291 3.13 -7.27 23.73
N ASP A 292 3.04 -8.41 24.36
CA ASP A 292 1.83 -9.25 24.33
C ASP A 292 1.31 -9.52 22.91
N GLY A 293 2.20 -9.60 21.91
CA GLY A 293 1.84 -9.82 20.50
C GLY A 293 1.31 -8.60 19.78
N LEU A 294 1.35 -7.42 20.35
CA LEU A 294 0.95 -6.15 19.75
C LEU A 294 2.14 -5.18 19.68
N TRP A 295 2.15 -4.35 18.64
CA TRP A 295 3.08 -3.24 18.50
C TRP A 295 2.58 -2.03 19.30
N HIS A 296 3.44 -1.46 20.11
CA HIS A 296 3.18 -0.30 20.96
C HIS A 296 4.21 0.80 20.70
N ARG A 297 3.76 2.04 20.70
CA ARG A 297 4.66 3.19 20.87
C ARG A 297 4.93 3.41 22.35
N PRO A 298 6.21 3.60 22.78
CA PRO A 298 6.56 3.85 24.17
C PRO A 298 6.14 5.24 24.62
#